data_85dfcc7d21c3bfb80f30a4fee7519624
#
_entry.id   85dfcc7d21c3bfb80f30a4fee7519624
#
_cell.length_a   1.000
_cell.length_b   1.000
_cell.length_c   1.000
_cell.angle_alpha   90.00
_cell.angle_beta   90.00
_cell.angle_gamma   90.00
#
_symmetry.space_group_name_H-M   'P 1'
#
loop_
_entity.id
_entity.type
_entity.pdbx_description
1 polymer ?
#
loop_
_entity_poly.entity_id
_entity_poly.type
_entity_poly.pdbx_seq_one_letter_code
_entity_poly.pdbx_strand_id
1 'polypeptide(L)'
;LGKTAGVLHGVLKAAYRSHRRIYFATARTTQQRIVEETIQRLAKQGLPIKAVSIRARDKACLNEVVACRPDCCRFAHGHHDKVRQQQLHERLWQETDGVIRVPSMEDVSEASSDAVVCPFALSMALCREADVVIGDYNYVFDPTRRIGPIAESPGEWIIVVDEAHNLPDRARGYASPALHRSTVEEAWMGLSAVPSYVGCADLIAEVR
;
A
#
# COMPACT_ATOMS: atom_id res chain seq x y z
N LEU A 1 -3.83 22.23 -13.18
CA LEU A 1 -2.57 22.11 -12.40
C LEU A 1 -2.66 22.61 -10.94
N GLY A 2 -3.68 23.33 -10.50
CA GLY A 2 -3.77 23.89 -9.14
C GLY A 2 -4.60 23.09 -8.12
N LYS A 3 -5.45 22.17 -8.55
CA LYS A 3 -6.41 21.47 -7.66
C LYS A 3 -5.69 20.65 -6.57
N THR A 4 -4.76 19.79 -6.94
CA THR A 4 -4.03 18.93 -6.00
C THR A 4 -3.23 19.76 -4.98
N ALA A 5 -2.52 20.79 -5.42
CA ALA A 5 -1.77 21.68 -4.52
C ALA A 5 -2.68 22.44 -3.56
N GLY A 6 -3.82 22.94 -4.04
CA GLY A 6 -4.81 23.65 -3.19
C GLY A 6 -5.43 22.72 -2.14
N VAL A 7 -5.80 21.49 -2.51
CA VAL A 7 -6.32 20.48 -1.58
C VAL A 7 -5.25 20.12 -0.56
N LEU A 8 -4.03 19.80 -1.01
CA LEU A 8 -2.91 19.46 -0.11
C LEU A 8 -2.62 20.59 0.88
N HIS A 9 -2.60 21.85 0.44
CA HIS A 9 -2.38 22.97 1.35
C HIS A 9 -3.43 23.03 2.47
N GLY A 10 -4.71 22.92 2.11
CA GLY A 10 -5.81 22.93 3.09
C GLY A 10 -5.75 21.75 4.05
N VAL A 11 -5.52 20.56 3.53
CA VAL A 11 -5.49 19.32 4.32
C VAL A 11 -4.26 19.26 5.23
N LEU A 12 -3.09 19.62 4.75
CA LEU A 12 -1.86 19.69 5.57
C LEU A 12 -2.03 20.66 6.74
N LYS A 13 -2.62 21.83 6.50
CA LYS A 13 -2.92 22.80 7.56
C LYS A 13 -3.93 22.25 8.59
N ALA A 14 -4.95 21.52 8.14
CA ALA A 14 -5.92 20.87 9.01
C ALA A 14 -5.28 19.74 9.82
N ALA A 15 -4.48 18.91 9.18
CA ALA A 15 -3.77 17.81 9.81
C ALA A 15 -2.81 18.29 10.90
N TYR A 16 -2.00 19.30 10.59
CA TYR A 16 -1.10 19.93 11.57
C TYR A 16 -1.85 20.46 12.81
N ARG A 17 -2.97 21.15 12.61
CA ARG A 17 -3.77 21.72 13.72
C ARG A 17 -4.46 20.67 14.58
N SER A 18 -4.85 19.55 13.98
CA SER A 18 -5.57 18.46 14.66
C SER A 18 -4.68 17.30 15.10
N HIS A 19 -3.37 17.40 14.86
CA HIS A 19 -2.40 16.30 15.08
C HIS A 19 -2.84 14.98 14.43
N ARG A 20 -3.39 15.08 13.20
CA ARG A 20 -3.85 13.92 12.42
C ARG A 20 -2.93 13.67 11.24
N ARG A 21 -2.92 12.43 10.81
CA ARG A 21 -2.23 11.96 9.62
C ARG A 21 -3.15 12.05 8.40
N ILE A 22 -2.59 12.02 7.21
CA ILE A 22 -3.36 12.13 5.97
C ILE A 22 -3.25 10.83 5.19
N TYR A 23 -4.38 10.31 4.73
CA TYR A 23 -4.40 9.33 3.66
C TYR A 23 -4.99 9.98 2.39
N PHE A 24 -4.20 10.04 1.32
CA PHE A 24 -4.65 10.56 0.04
C PHE A 24 -5.03 9.39 -0.87
N ALA A 25 -6.34 9.13 -0.96
CA ALA A 25 -6.90 8.04 -1.75
C ALA A 25 -7.11 8.47 -3.20
N THR A 26 -6.53 7.72 -4.15
CA THR A 26 -6.64 7.98 -5.58
C THR A 26 -7.06 6.72 -6.33
N ALA A 27 -7.68 6.89 -7.50
CA ALA A 27 -8.11 5.78 -8.34
C ALA A 27 -7.00 5.27 -9.29
N ARG A 28 -5.96 6.09 -9.56
CA ARG A 28 -4.95 5.82 -10.59
C ARG A 28 -3.54 6.13 -10.12
N THR A 29 -2.57 5.33 -10.54
CA THR A 29 -1.15 5.53 -10.23
C THR A 29 -0.58 6.85 -10.75
N THR A 30 -1.08 7.36 -11.88
CA THR A 30 -0.69 8.68 -12.39
C THR A 30 -1.08 9.82 -11.46
N GLN A 31 -2.23 9.71 -10.80
CA GLN A 31 -2.68 10.68 -9.79
C GLN A 31 -1.81 10.59 -8.53
N GLN A 32 -1.47 9.36 -8.09
CA GLN A 32 -0.54 9.16 -6.96
C GLN A 32 0.78 9.88 -7.19
N ARG A 33 1.35 9.76 -8.38
CA ARG A 33 2.60 10.42 -8.75
C ARG A 33 2.51 11.94 -8.66
N ILE A 34 1.41 12.56 -9.11
CA ILE A 34 1.22 14.02 -9.04
C ILE A 34 1.20 14.49 -7.57
N VAL A 35 0.52 13.74 -6.69
CA VAL A 35 0.48 14.04 -5.24
C VAL A 35 1.87 13.90 -4.64
N GLU A 36 2.57 12.81 -4.93
CA GLU A 36 3.93 12.52 -4.47
C GLU A 36 4.89 13.64 -4.88
N GLU A 37 4.95 14.00 -6.16
CA GLU A 37 5.80 15.09 -6.66
C GLU A 37 5.47 16.45 -6.01
N THR A 38 4.18 16.69 -5.70
CA THR A 38 3.77 17.92 -5.02
C THR A 38 4.29 17.95 -3.59
N ILE A 39 4.19 16.84 -2.86
CA ILE A 39 4.70 16.73 -1.49
C ILE A 39 6.23 16.82 -1.47
N GLN A 40 6.91 16.16 -2.42
CA GLN A 40 8.37 16.27 -2.55
C GLN A 40 8.83 17.72 -2.75
N ARG A 41 8.10 18.51 -3.55
CA ARG A 41 8.39 19.95 -3.72
C ARG A 41 8.21 20.73 -2.44
N LEU A 42 7.15 20.44 -1.67
CA LEU A 42 6.91 21.08 -0.37
C LEU A 42 7.99 20.72 0.65
N ALA A 43 8.41 19.45 0.70
CA ALA A 43 9.51 19.01 1.56
C ALA A 43 10.82 19.72 1.22
N LYS A 44 11.16 19.86 -0.09
CA LYS A 44 12.32 20.62 -0.55
C LYS A 44 12.28 22.13 -0.19
N GLN A 45 11.08 22.66 0.09
CA GLN A 45 10.89 24.04 0.57
C GLN A 45 10.97 24.15 2.10
N GLY A 46 11.37 23.08 2.79
CA GLY A 46 11.56 23.05 4.24
C GLY A 46 10.33 22.59 5.04
N LEU A 47 9.30 22.00 4.40
CA LEU A 47 8.23 21.37 5.15
C LEU A 47 8.71 20.02 5.71
N PRO A 48 8.81 19.86 7.06
CA PRO A 48 9.27 18.60 7.67
C PRO A 48 8.13 17.57 7.63
N ILE A 49 8.03 16.81 6.53
CA ILE A 49 6.93 15.88 6.29
C ILE A 49 7.45 14.53 5.81
N LYS A 50 7.05 13.47 6.46
CA LYS A 50 7.26 12.09 6.02
C LYS A 50 6.08 11.65 5.17
N ALA A 51 6.32 11.27 3.92
CA ALA A 51 5.27 10.77 3.05
C ALA A 51 5.72 9.50 2.32
N VAL A 52 4.76 8.62 2.05
CA VAL A 52 5.00 7.36 1.34
C VAL A 52 3.83 7.03 0.41
N SER A 53 4.16 6.51 -0.77
CA SER A 53 3.19 6.00 -1.72
C SER A 53 3.12 4.48 -1.66
N ILE A 54 1.89 3.93 -1.64
CA ILE A 54 1.64 2.48 -1.67
C ILE A 54 1.23 2.06 -3.07
N ARG A 55 2.04 1.22 -3.71
CA ARG A 55 1.70 0.55 -4.96
C ARG A 55 1.03 -0.80 -4.68
N ALA A 56 0.13 -1.25 -5.53
CA ALA A 56 -0.48 -2.57 -5.42
C ALA A 56 0.59 -3.68 -5.40
N ARG A 57 0.36 -4.74 -4.65
CA ARG A 57 1.35 -5.81 -4.40
C ARG A 57 1.90 -6.43 -5.68
N ASP A 58 1.05 -6.71 -6.64
CA ASP A 58 1.39 -7.25 -7.95
C ASP A 58 2.29 -6.30 -8.74
N LYS A 59 2.03 -5.00 -8.65
CA LYS A 59 2.81 -3.95 -9.34
C LYS A 59 4.10 -3.56 -8.61
N ALA A 60 4.19 -3.81 -7.32
CA ALA A 60 5.39 -3.56 -6.53
C ALA A 60 6.34 -4.77 -6.52
N CYS A 61 5.87 -5.96 -6.90
CA CYS A 61 6.63 -7.20 -6.81
C CYS A 61 7.84 -7.18 -7.76
N LEU A 62 9.01 -7.56 -7.25
CA LEU A 62 10.26 -7.67 -8.02
C LEU A 62 10.43 -9.06 -8.66
N ASN A 63 9.54 -10.01 -8.38
CA ASN A 63 9.51 -11.30 -9.06
C ASN A 63 8.57 -11.23 -10.26
N GLU A 64 8.85 -12.03 -11.27
CA GLU A 64 7.96 -12.23 -12.44
C GLU A 64 6.60 -12.81 -12.02
N VAL A 65 6.60 -13.69 -11.03
CA VAL A 65 5.40 -14.30 -10.46
C VAL A 65 5.25 -13.89 -9.01
N VAL A 66 4.06 -13.43 -8.64
CA VAL A 66 3.75 -13.02 -7.26
C VAL A 66 3.54 -14.26 -6.38
N ALA A 67 4.56 -14.61 -5.60
CA ALA A 67 4.51 -15.70 -4.62
C ALA A 67 4.96 -15.17 -3.25
N CYS A 68 3.99 -14.67 -2.46
CA CYS A 68 4.28 -13.95 -1.22
C CYS A 68 4.45 -14.87 0.00
N ARG A 69 5.26 -15.92 -0.12
CA ARG A 69 5.56 -16.86 0.96
C ARG A 69 7.05 -16.78 1.32
N PRO A 70 7.42 -16.74 2.61
CA PRO A 70 8.82 -16.64 3.04
C PRO A 70 9.70 -17.82 2.62
N ASP A 71 9.11 -18.99 2.40
CA ASP A 71 9.79 -20.22 1.97
C ASP A 71 10.13 -20.24 0.47
N CYS A 72 9.44 -19.47 -0.36
CA CYS A 72 9.66 -19.42 -1.81
C CYS A 72 9.95 -18.04 -2.39
N CYS A 73 9.84 -16.97 -1.61
CA CYS A 73 10.15 -15.61 -2.05
C CYS A 73 11.38 -15.03 -1.34
N ARG A 74 12.49 -14.86 -2.06
CA ARG A 74 13.74 -14.30 -1.52
C ARG A 74 13.57 -12.92 -0.88
N PHE A 75 12.63 -12.12 -1.36
CA PHE A 75 12.34 -10.77 -0.85
C PHE A 75 11.46 -10.80 0.40
N ALA A 76 10.67 -11.86 0.62
CA ALA A 76 9.89 -12.05 1.83
C ALA A 76 10.71 -12.73 2.94
N HIS A 77 11.69 -13.55 2.56
CA HIS A 77 12.56 -14.28 3.50
C HIS A 77 13.41 -13.32 4.32
N GLY A 78 13.25 -13.33 5.64
CA GLY A 78 14.00 -12.49 6.56
C GLY A 78 13.75 -10.99 6.39
N HIS A 79 12.62 -10.59 5.78
CA HIS A 79 12.30 -9.20 5.44
C HIS A 79 12.52 -8.22 6.61
N HIS A 80 11.92 -8.49 7.77
CA HIS A 80 11.97 -7.59 8.93
C HIS A 80 13.38 -7.40 9.47
N ASP A 81 14.17 -8.47 9.53
CA ASP A 81 15.55 -8.42 10.00
C ASP A 81 16.44 -7.64 9.05
N LYS A 82 16.29 -7.87 7.74
CA LYS A 82 17.03 -7.13 6.71
C LYS A 82 16.70 -5.63 6.72
N VAL A 83 15.42 -5.27 6.86
CA VAL A 83 14.99 -3.86 6.95
C VAL A 83 15.65 -3.18 8.13
N ARG A 84 15.63 -3.82 9.30
CA ARG A 84 16.25 -3.29 10.53
C ARG A 84 17.77 -3.22 10.44
N GLN A 85 18.44 -4.29 9.99
CA GLN A 85 19.90 -4.37 9.91
C GLN A 85 20.49 -3.33 8.94
N GLN A 86 19.76 -3.04 7.86
CA GLN A 86 20.19 -2.08 6.84
C GLN A 86 19.62 -0.68 7.05
N GLN A 87 18.90 -0.45 8.16
CA GLN A 87 18.33 0.85 8.53
C GLN A 87 17.53 1.49 7.38
N LEU A 88 16.69 0.70 6.68
CA LEU A 88 16.05 1.15 5.45
C LEU A 88 15.07 2.31 5.67
N HIS A 89 14.42 2.38 6.84
CA HIS A 89 13.53 3.49 7.17
C HIS A 89 14.31 4.80 7.26
N GLU A 90 15.41 4.81 8.00
CA GLU A 90 16.28 5.97 8.19
C GLU A 90 16.90 6.41 6.86
N ARG A 91 17.34 5.45 6.04
CA ARG A 91 17.92 5.73 4.72
C ARG A 91 16.92 6.33 3.75
N LEU A 92 15.66 5.87 3.75
CA LEU A 92 14.62 6.37 2.86
C LEU A 92 14.10 7.74 3.30
N TRP A 93 14.05 8.00 4.60
CA TRP A 93 13.69 9.31 5.16
C TRP A 93 14.90 10.11 5.66
N GLN A 94 16.02 9.97 4.97
CA GLN A 94 17.21 10.70 5.32
C GLN A 94 16.92 12.20 5.38
N GLU A 95 17.31 12.82 6.51
CA GLU A 95 17.28 14.25 6.68
C GLU A 95 18.63 14.84 6.28
N THR A 96 18.59 15.86 5.44
CA THR A 96 19.78 16.62 5.05
C THR A 96 19.46 18.10 5.14
N ASP A 97 20.24 18.85 5.92
CA ASP A 97 20.04 20.30 6.14
C ASP A 97 18.62 20.68 6.58
N GLY A 98 17.99 19.88 7.45
CA GLY A 98 16.62 20.10 7.92
C GLY A 98 15.53 19.75 6.93
N VAL A 99 15.87 19.13 5.79
CA VAL A 99 14.92 18.65 4.77
C VAL A 99 14.79 17.13 4.85
N ILE A 100 13.60 16.64 5.13
CA ILE A 100 13.30 15.21 5.09
C ILE A 100 13.10 14.79 3.63
N ARG A 101 13.85 13.77 3.19
CA ARG A 101 13.64 13.17 1.89
C ARG A 101 12.29 12.44 1.87
N VAL A 102 11.45 12.75 0.90
CA VAL A 102 10.24 11.98 0.60
C VAL A 102 10.56 11.00 -0.53
N PRO A 103 10.66 9.68 -0.23
CA PRO A 103 11.04 8.70 -1.23
C PRO A 103 9.94 8.56 -2.30
N SER A 104 10.35 8.44 -3.54
CA SER A 104 9.46 8.03 -4.63
C SER A 104 9.18 6.53 -4.56
N MET A 105 8.21 6.06 -5.34
CA MET A 105 7.96 4.62 -5.48
C MET A 105 9.16 3.89 -6.10
N GLU A 106 9.91 4.56 -6.96
CA GLU A 106 11.13 4.08 -7.57
C GLU A 106 12.25 3.95 -6.53
N ASP A 107 12.43 4.95 -5.66
CA ASP A 107 13.42 4.90 -4.56
C ASP A 107 13.16 3.71 -3.63
N VAL A 108 11.88 3.46 -3.28
CA VAL A 108 11.51 2.30 -2.44
C VAL A 108 11.78 0.98 -3.16
N SER A 109 11.52 0.92 -4.47
CA SER A 109 11.77 -0.28 -5.29
C SER A 109 13.28 -0.58 -5.39
N GLU A 110 14.10 0.44 -5.65
CA GLU A 110 15.56 0.33 -5.74
C GLU A 110 16.16 -0.10 -4.41
N ALA A 111 15.84 0.60 -3.32
CA ALA A 111 16.30 0.24 -1.98
C ALA A 111 15.87 -1.19 -1.58
N SER A 112 14.68 -1.61 -2.01
CA SER A 112 14.19 -2.97 -1.75
C SER A 112 14.94 -4.02 -2.56
N SER A 113 15.30 -3.73 -3.81
CA SER A 113 16.09 -4.61 -4.66
C SER A 113 17.48 -4.83 -4.07
N ASP A 114 18.16 -3.75 -3.70
CA ASP A 114 19.51 -3.77 -3.14
C ASP A 114 19.57 -4.53 -1.81
N ALA A 115 18.58 -4.29 -0.96
CA ALA A 115 18.49 -4.94 0.36
C ALA A 115 17.90 -6.35 0.32
N VAL A 116 17.41 -6.80 -0.84
CA VAL A 116 16.68 -8.06 -1.01
C VAL A 116 15.50 -8.17 -0.04
N VAL A 117 14.64 -7.14 -0.01
CA VAL A 117 13.40 -7.07 0.79
C VAL A 117 12.19 -6.82 -0.11
N CYS A 118 10.99 -7.13 0.39
CA CYS A 118 9.76 -6.94 -0.37
C CYS A 118 9.38 -5.44 -0.43
N PRO A 119 9.29 -4.79 -1.61
CA PRO A 119 8.95 -3.37 -1.72
C PRO A 119 7.56 -3.04 -1.16
N PHE A 120 6.59 -3.94 -1.37
CA PHE A 120 5.25 -3.77 -0.82
C PHE A 120 5.26 -3.80 0.72
N ALA A 121 5.95 -4.78 1.31
CA ALA A 121 6.04 -4.88 2.77
C ALA A 121 6.81 -3.70 3.37
N LEU A 122 7.86 -3.22 2.69
CA LEU A 122 8.60 -2.02 3.10
C LEU A 122 7.71 -0.77 3.07
N SER A 123 6.95 -0.54 1.97
CA SER A 123 6.01 0.58 1.90
C SER A 123 4.96 0.52 3.02
N MET A 124 4.44 -0.68 3.34
CA MET A 124 3.48 -0.87 4.43
C MET A 124 4.09 -0.60 5.81
N ALA A 125 5.37 -0.92 6.01
CA ALA A 125 6.08 -0.60 7.25
C ALA A 125 6.29 0.92 7.38
N LEU A 126 6.70 1.60 6.31
CA LEU A 126 6.85 3.05 6.26
C LEU A 126 5.53 3.79 6.57
N CYS A 127 4.36 3.23 6.20
CA CYS A 127 3.06 3.83 6.54
C CYS A 127 2.84 4.02 8.03
N ARG A 128 3.52 3.29 8.91
CA ARG A 128 3.38 3.44 10.36
C ARG A 128 3.97 4.75 10.88
N GLU A 129 4.95 5.30 10.18
CA GLU A 129 5.68 6.50 10.57
C GLU A 129 5.36 7.72 9.71
N ALA A 130 4.71 7.53 8.55
CA ALA A 130 4.42 8.60 7.61
C ALA A 130 3.31 9.53 8.10
N ASP A 131 3.48 10.83 7.89
CA ASP A 131 2.44 11.85 8.09
C ASP A 131 1.40 11.82 6.97
N VAL A 132 1.87 11.49 5.75
CA VAL A 132 1.01 11.37 4.56
C VAL A 132 1.25 10.03 3.89
N VAL A 133 0.18 9.29 3.68
CA VAL A 133 0.16 8.05 2.88
C VAL A 133 -0.65 8.29 1.62
N ILE A 134 -0.10 7.92 0.48
CA ILE A 134 -0.75 8.03 -0.83
C ILE A 134 -1.02 6.62 -1.35
N GLY A 135 -2.25 6.33 -1.77
CA GLY A 135 -2.56 4.99 -2.25
C GLY A 135 -3.93 4.85 -2.91
N ASP A 136 -4.26 3.62 -3.29
CA ASP A 136 -5.56 3.29 -3.87
C ASP A 136 -6.65 3.29 -2.79
N TYR A 137 -7.91 3.49 -3.21
CA TYR A 137 -9.11 3.43 -2.36
C TYR A 137 -9.21 2.14 -1.55
N ASN A 138 -8.74 1.01 -2.10
CA ASN A 138 -8.82 -0.29 -1.45
C ASN A 138 -8.15 -0.30 -0.08
N TYR A 139 -7.06 0.46 0.10
CA TYR A 139 -6.32 0.49 1.36
C TYR A 139 -7.03 1.23 2.49
N VAL A 140 -8.14 1.89 2.19
CA VAL A 140 -8.98 2.59 3.17
C VAL A 140 -10.36 1.95 3.28
N PHE A 141 -10.99 1.68 2.12
CA PHE A 141 -12.42 1.34 2.06
C PHE A 141 -12.69 -0.16 1.92
N ASP A 142 -11.75 -0.96 1.38
CA ASP A 142 -11.91 -2.40 1.31
C ASP A 142 -11.61 -3.03 2.68
N PRO A 143 -12.59 -3.68 3.35
CA PRO A 143 -12.39 -4.28 4.66
C PRO A 143 -11.27 -5.33 4.68
N THR A 144 -11.01 -5.98 3.54
CA THR A 144 -10.02 -7.06 3.42
C THR A 144 -8.60 -6.57 3.14
N ARG A 145 -8.47 -5.30 2.70
CA ARG A 145 -7.18 -4.71 2.27
C ARG A 145 -6.79 -3.45 3.03
N ARG A 146 -7.64 -3.01 3.96
CA ARG A 146 -7.38 -1.81 4.76
C ARG A 146 -6.05 -1.92 5.47
N ILE A 147 -5.24 -0.85 5.39
CA ILE A 147 -3.93 -0.83 6.07
C ILE A 147 -4.09 -0.77 7.58
N GLY A 148 -3.18 -1.49 8.30
CA GLY A 148 -3.22 -1.61 9.76
C GLY A 148 -3.36 -0.28 10.49
N PRO A 149 -2.52 0.74 10.25
CA PRO A 149 -2.61 2.02 10.94
C PRO A 149 -3.97 2.72 10.85
N ILE A 150 -4.68 2.60 9.72
CA ILE A 150 -6.04 3.17 9.57
C ILE A 150 -7.07 2.30 10.28
N ALA A 151 -6.91 0.97 10.25
CA ALA A 151 -7.83 0.06 10.91
C ALA A 151 -7.72 0.16 12.44
N GLU A 152 -6.51 0.31 12.96
CA GLU A 152 -6.21 0.40 14.40
C GLU A 152 -6.67 1.73 15.01
N SER A 153 -6.48 2.86 14.29
CA SER A 153 -6.77 4.21 14.79
C SER A 153 -7.42 5.10 13.73
N PRO A 154 -8.64 4.81 13.28
CA PRO A 154 -9.26 5.56 12.17
C PRO A 154 -9.46 7.05 12.50
N GLY A 155 -9.64 7.41 13.78
CA GLY A 155 -9.80 8.79 14.22
C GLY A 155 -8.56 9.67 14.07
N GLU A 156 -7.39 9.07 13.90
CA GLU A 156 -6.12 9.78 13.72
C GLU A 156 -5.86 10.19 12.26
N TRP A 157 -6.76 9.85 11.35
CA TRP A 157 -6.57 10.08 9.93
C TRP A 157 -7.56 11.08 9.34
N ILE A 158 -7.07 11.91 8.42
CA ILE A 158 -7.88 12.67 7.48
C ILE A 158 -7.80 11.93 6.15
N ILE A 159 -8.94 11.47 5.65
CA ILE A 159 -9.02 10.78 4.37
C ILE A 159 -9.40 11.78 3.29
N VAL A 160 -8.52 11.97 2.31
CA VAL A 160 -8.78 12.75 1.10
C VAL A 160 -9.13 11.77 -0.01
N VAL A 161 -10.26 11.95 -0.65
CA VAL A 161 -10.70 11.08 -1.76
C VAL A 161 -10.68 11.90 -3.04
N ASP A 162 -9.69 11.63 -3.89
CA ASP A 162 -9.62 12.22 -5.23
C ASP A 162 -10.57 11.48 -6.18
N GLU A 163 -11.23 12.20 -7.09
CA GLU A 163 -12.22 11.61 -8.02
C GLU A 163 -13.28 10.74 -7.31
N ALA A 164 -13.85 11.26 -6.22
CA ALA A 164 -14.76 10.53 -5.32
C ALA A 164 -15.99 9.92 -6.03
N HIS A 165 -16.32 10.38 -7.23
CA HIS A 165 -17.39 9.80 -8.04
C HIS A 165 -17.14 8.31 -8.42
N ASN A 166 -15.89 7.85 -8.36
CA ASN A 166 -15.55 6.43 -8.59
C ASN A 166 -15.79 5.55 -7.36
N LEU A 167 -15.93 6.14 -6.16
CA LEU A 167 -16.03 5.38 -4.91
C LEU A 167 -17.31 4.55 -4.78
N PRO A 168 -18.51 5.00 -5.21
CA PRO A 168 -19.73 4.20 -5.10
C PRO A 168 -19.64 2.85 -5.83
N ASP A 169 -19.08 2.84 -7.05
CA ASP A 169 -18.93 1.61 -7.82
C ASP A 169 -17.88 0.68 -7.20
N ARG A 170 -16.77 1.24 -6.72
CA ARG A 170 -15.75 0.50 -5.95
C ARG A 170 -16.35 -0.11 -4.68
N ALA A 171 -17.12 0.66 -3.92
CA ALA A 171 -17.73 0.20 -2.67
C ALA A 171 -18.72 -0.94 -2.89
N ARG A 172 -19.52 -0.90 -3.98
CA ARG A 172 -20.36 -2.04 -4.36
C ARG A 172 -19.52 -3.29 -4.62
N GLY A 173 -18.38 -3.16 -5.31
CA GLY A 173 -17.46 -4.28 -5.56
C GLY A 173 -16.92 -4.91 -4.28
N TYR A 174 -16.65 -4.12 -3.23
CA TYR A 174 -16.18 -4.65 -1.94
C TYR A 174 -17.25 -5.48 -1.21
N ALA A 175 -18.52 -5.14 -1.40
CA ALA A 175 -19.65 -5.84 -0.78
C ALA A 175 -20.27 -6.93 -1.69
N SER A 176 -19.74 -7.12 -2.90
CA SER A 176 -20.26 -8.06 -3.89
C SER A 176 -19.24 -9.16 -4.17
N PRO A 177 -19.17 -10.21 -3.33
CA PRO A 177 -18.26 -11.31 -3.57
C PRO A 177 -18.62 -12.02 -4.88
N ALA A 178 -17.62 -12.32 -5.68
CA ALA A 178 -17.77 -13.09 -6.91
C ALA A 178 -17.03 -14.43 -6.77
N LEU A 179 -17.72 -15.51 -7.07
CA LEU A 179 -17.15 -16.83 -7.19
C LEU A 179 -16.99 -17.15 -8.68
N HIS A 180 -15.75 -17.16 -9.16
CA HIS A 180 -15.46 -17.50 -10.55
C HIS A 180 -15.28 -19.03 -10.70
N ARG A 181 -15.86 -19.60 -11.75
CA ARG A 181 -15.74 -21.03 -12.03
C ARG A 181 -14.28 -21.49 -12.11
N SER A 182 -13.40 -20.71 -12.75
CA SER A 182 -11.96 -21.00 -12.82
C SER A 182 -11.32 -21.14 -11.44
N THR A 183 -11.66 -20.23 -10.50
CA THR A 183 -11.14 -20.28 -9.12
C THR A 183 -11.61 -21.54 -8.38
N VAL A 184 -12.87 -21.94 -8.59
CA VAL A 184 -13.43 -23.18 -8.03
C VAL A 184 -12.73 -24.40 -8.61
N GLU A 185 -12.47 -24.42 -9.93
CA GLU A 185 -11.77 -25.51 -10.62
C GLU A 185 -10.31 -25.63 -10.16
N GLU A 186 -9.59 -24.50 -10.01
CA GLU A 186 -8.24 -24.47 -9.48
C GLU A 186 -8.17 -24.97 -8.03
N ALA A 187 -9.10 -24.56 -7.18
CA ALA A 187 -9.18 -25.01 -5.79
C ALA A 187 -9.48 -26.50 -5.72
N TRP A 188 -10.40 -27.01 -6.54
CA TRP A 188 -10.72 -28.44 -6.63
C TRP A 188 -9.52 -29.26 -7.05
N MET A 189 -8.81 -28.87 -8.11
CA MET A 189 -7.59 -29.56 -8.57
C MET A 189 -6.50 -29.57 -7.49
N GLY A 190 -6.28 -28.42 -6.82
CA GLY A 190 -5.28 -28.32 -5.76
C GLY A 190 -5.59 -29.19 -4.54
N LEU A 191 -6.85 -29.23 -4.11
CA LEU A 191 -7.28 -30.01 -2.95
C LEU A 191 -7.39 -31.51 -3.26
N SER A 192 -7.80 -31.88 -4.47
CA SER A 192 -7.87 -33.28 -4.90
C SER A 192 -6.50 -33.94 -4.95
N ALA A 193 -5.43 -33.21 -5.13
CA ALA A 193 -4.07 -33.67 -5.11
C ALA A 193 -3.53 -34.00 -3.69
N VAL A 194 -4.23 -33.59 -2.63
CA VAL A 194 -3.79 -33.77 -1.24
C VAL A 194 -4.75 -34.70 -0.50
N PRO A 195 -4.33 -35.91 -0.13
CA PRO A 195 -5.20 -36.93 0.46
C PRO A 195 -5.99 -36.49 1.70
N SER A 196 -5.41 -35.61 2.53
CA SER A 196 -6.05 -35.09 3.74
C SER A 196 -7.19 -34.10 3.46
N TYR A 197 -7.37 -33.63 2.22
CA TYR A 197 -8.38 -32.63 1.83
C TYR A 197 -9.41 -33.18 0.83
N VAL A 198 -9.46 -34.50 0.59
CA VAL A 198 -10.41 -35.11 -0.36
C VAL A 198 -11.87 -34.74 -0.02
N GLY A 199 -12.27 -34.76 1.25
CA GLY A 199 -13.60 -34.34 1.65
C GLY A 199 -13.94 -32.89 1.35
N CYS A 200 -12.94 -31.99 1.37
CA CYS A 200 -13.13 -30.60 0.95
C CYS A 200 -13.27 -30.46 -0.57
N ALA A 201 -12.53 -31.29 -1.31
CA ALA A 201 -12.63 -31.35 -2.78
C ALA A 201 -14.02 -31.84 -3.22
N ASP A 202 -14.60 -32.80 -2.52
CA ASP A 202 -15.97 -33.29 -2.79
C ASP A 202 -17.02 -32.20 -2.60
N LEU A 203 -16.93 -31.41 -1.51
CA LEU A 203 -17.81 -30.26 -1.28
C LEU A 203 -17.69 -29.19 -2.37
N ILE A 204 -16.47 -28.95 -2.88
CA ILE A 204 -16.26 -27.99 -3.97
C ILE A 204 -16.83 -28.54 -5.28
N ALA A 205 -16.79 -29.85 -5.50
CA ALA A 205 -17.34 -30.49 -6.69
C ALA A 205 -18.87 -30.30 -6.81
N GLU A 206 -19.59 -30.18 -5.68
CA GLU A 206 -21.03 -29.89 -5.66
C GLU A 206 -21.39 -28.48 -6.14
N VAL A 207 -20.45 -27.53 -6.08
CA VAL A 207 -20.64 -26.12 -6.49
C VAL A 207 -20.20 -25.88 -7.93
N ARG A 208 -19.49 -26.84 -8.54
CA ARG A 208 -18.93 -26.78 -9.89
C ARG A 208 -19.97 -27.00 -11.00
#